data_74cce9945f8ea5a6eb357b18ecd0ce00
#
_entry.id   74cce9945f8ea5a6eb357b18ecd0ce00
#
_cell.length_a   1.000
_cell.length_b   1.000
_cell.length_c   1.000
_cell.angle_alpha   90.00
_cell.angle_beta   90.00
_cell.angle_gamma   90.00
#
_symmetry.space_group_name_H-M   'P 1'
#
loop_
_entity.id
_entity.type
_entity.pdbx_description
1 polymer ?
#
loop_
_entity_poly.entity_id
_entity_poly.type
_entity_poly.pdbx_seq_one_letter_code
_entity_poly.pdbx_strand_id
1 'polypeptide(L)'
;MKRLPNIIPFVILLCMISCHRHIGSKAELALADSLIQEVKANLSNHPTMLALQYCQRAIDLLPNNDTASLSRKERLYIEMGKLFAKQLLYDEAIDRFHLAYGCATELHDTIIMIDAYKCVGDMYRKKHNLGEAVHFYDLAEQLAIQSKTEKPRISLALRLAATFMEDGKLDLATEFLPPAPYEVEAVDNDLYNYVMWHVYSFTNRENKDSSEYYLRKLSESPDIYYRKYAVDNEHSAAIAGGDYKKAYWTNHQKTKLEKEMSDSFREEALESLNSMYHTLSMERQNASLQERNQQIKFYAMLAVLLLVLVVAVSAIIIYRIINNRIQLEHTKTMTIRDADIYQYLLSTTKVMSETEQHEAWELINKVYPDFLPTLQKLGVEKEQDMKVCLLLKMGFKPSRIAALVSRSDSAIANTRARLYKKVFDKDGKAEDWDKFIISL
;
A
#
# COMPACT_ATOMS: atom_id res chain seq x y z
N MET A 1 29.67 30.74 14.58
CA MET A 1 29.49 29.33 14.16
C MET A 1 28.02 28.95 14.34
N LYS A 2 27.23 28.93 13.25
CA LYS A 2 25.80 28.50 13.24
C LYS A 2 25.79 26.98 13.35
N ARG A 3 25.24 26.43 14.43
CA ARG A 3 25.00 24.98 14.57
C ARG A 3 23.92 24.57 13.55
N LEU A 4 24.28 23.71 12.59
CA LEU A 4 23.32 23.00 11.75
C LEU A 4 22.39 22.20 12.67
N PRO A 5 21.07 22.23 12.45
CA PRO A 5 20.17 21.35 13.17
C PRO A 5 20.48 19.90 12.78
N ASN A 6 20.49 19.01 13.77
CA ASN A 6 20.74 17.58 13.61
C ASN A 6 19.69 16.97 12.65
N ILE A 7 20.05 16.84 11.38
CA ILE A 7 19.27 16.13 10.35
C ILE A 7 19.44 14.59 10.50
N ILE A 8 20.45 14.16 11.24
CA ILE A 8 20.82 12.76 11.47
C ILE A 8 19.65 11.87 11.98
N PRO A 9 18.82 12.27 12.99
CA PRO A 9 17.72 11.42 13.44
C PRO A 9 16.63 11.25 12.39
N PHE A 10 16.43 12.22 11.48
CA PHE A 10 15.41 12.14 10.44
C PHE A 10 15.82 11.17 9.31
N VAL A 11 17.10 11.12 8.97
CA VAL A 11 17.65 10.17 7.98
C VAL A 11 17.64 8.75 8.53
N ILE A 12 17.96 8.57 9.82
CA ILE A 12 17.89 7.24 10.48
C ILE A 12 16.46 6.73 10.55
N LEU A 13 15.48 7.60 10.82
CA LEU A 13 14.05 7.23 10.82
C LEU A 13 13.54 6.81 9.43
N LEU A 14 13.96 7.52 8.37
CA LEU A 14 13.66 7.16 6.97
C LEU A 14 14.31 5.84 6.55
N CYS A 15 15.56 5.59 6.96
CA CYS A 15 16.24 4.31 6.72
C CYS A 15 15.56 3.14 7.46
N MET A 16 15.09 3.34 8.70
CA MET A 16 14.36 2.29 9.44
C MET A 16 13.01 1.95 8.78
N ILE A 17 12.29 2.94 8.23
CA ILE A 17 11.02 2.71 7.50
C ILE A 17 11.28 1.94 6.20
N SER A 18 12.37 2.23 5.49
CA SER A 18 12.78 1.53 4.27
C SER A 18 13.21 0.08 4.55
N CYS A 19 13.96 -0.16 5.64
CA CYS A 19 14.37 -1.51 6.05
C CYS A 19 13.19 -2.39 6.50
N HIS A 20 12.15 -1.82 7.14
CA HIS A 20 10.97 -2.58 7.57
C HIS A 20 10.17 -3.12 6.38
N ARG A 21 10.08 -2.34 5.29
CA ARG A 21 9.43 -2.78 4.03
C ARG A 21 10.17 -3.96 3.36
N HIS A 22 11.49 -4.01 3.49
CA HIS A 22 12.32 -5.06 2.87
C HIS A 22 12.35 -6.37 3.69
N ILE A 23 12.17 -6.31 4.99
CA ILE A 23 12.13 -7.50 5.87
C ILE A 23 10.77 -8.22 5.73
N GLY A 24 9.65 -7.50 5.61
CA GLY A 24 8.33 -8.07 5.33
C GLY A 24 8.31 -8.85 4.02
N SER A 25 8.85 -8.30 2.94
CA SER A 25 8.94 -8.91 1.62
C SER A 25 9.71 -10.25 1.60
N LYS A 26 10.80 -10.40 2.35
CA LYS A 26 11.55 -11.67 2.42
C LYS A 26 10.80 -12.77 3.19
N ALA A 27 10.09 -12.42 4.27
CA ALA A 27 9.30 -13.38 5.04
C ALA A 27 8.08 -13.86 4.23
N GLU A 28 7.43 -12.98 3.48
CA GLU A 28 6.33 -13.31 2.60
C GLU A 28 6.75 -14.22 1.45
N LEU A 29 7.89 -13.95 0.82
CA LEU A 29 8.48 -14.82 -0.20
C LEU A 29 8.82 -16.22 0.34
N ALA A 30 9.42 -16.30 1.53
CA ALA A 30 9.75 -17.58 2.17
C ALA A 30 8.48 -18.39 2.52
N LEU A 31 7.41 -17.72 2.96
CA LEU A 31 6.12 -18.36 3.22
C LEU A 31 5.47 -18.83 1.91
N ALA A 32 5.53 -18.02 0.84
CA ALA A 32 5.05 -18.43 -0.47
C ALA A 32 5.81 -19.65 -1.00
N ASP A 33 7.14 -19.69 -0.87
CA ASP A 33 7.96 -20.84 -1.26
C ASP A 33 7.61 -22.11 -0.46
N SER A 34 7.33 -21.98 0.85
CA SER A 34 6.86 -23.10 1.69
C SER A 34 5.52 -23.64 1.20
N LEU A 35 4.54 -22.75 0.89
CA LEU A 35 3.25 -23.15 0.35
C LEU A 35 3.36 -23.83 -1.02
N ILE A 36 4.26 -23.35 -1.89
CA ILE A 36 4.54 -23.98 -3.20
C ILE A 36 5.10 -25.38 -3.01
N GLN A 37 6.01 -25.58 -2.05
CA GLN A 37 6.55 -26.92 -1.75
C GLN A 37 5.45 -27.85 -1.22
N GLU A 38 4.55 -27.35 -0.40
CA GLU A 38 3.44 -28.11 0.18
C GLU A 38 2.42 -28.51 -0.91
N VAL A 39 2.14 -27.64 -1.89
CA VAL A 39 1.36 -27.97 -3.07
C VAL A 39 2.01 -29.12 -3.83
N LYS A 40 3.32 -29.04 -4.13
CA LYS A 40 4.04 -30.07 -4.87
C LYS A 40 4.11 -31.42 -4.13
N ALA A 41 4.32 -31.39 -2.82
CA ALA A 41 4.39 -32.61 -2.00
C ALA A 41 3.04 -33.30 -1.86
N ASN A 42 1.95 -32.55 -1.93
CA ASN A 42 0.60 -33.01 -1.58
C ASN A 42 -0.34 -33.14 -2.77
N LEU A 43 0.11 -32.81 -4.00
CA LEU A 43 -0.70 -32.93 -5.23
C LEU A 43 -1.31 -34.32 -5.44
N SER A 44 -0.67 -35.38 -4.92
CA SER A 44 -1.13 -36.76 -5.04
C SER A 44 -2.01 -37.24 -3.87
N ASN A 45 -1.91 -36.62 -2.68
CA ASN A 45 -2.44 -37.18 -1.43
C ASN A 45 -3.51 -36.33 -0.73
N HIS A 46 -3.73 -35.07 -1.13
CA HIS A 46 -4.69 -34.17 -0.48
C HIS A 46 -5.88 -33.83 -1.37
N PRO A 47 -7.04 -33.45 -0.75
CA PRO A 47 -8.16 -32.93 -1.49
C PRO A 47 -7.74 -31.78 -2.40
N THR A 48 -8.12 -31.84 -3.66
CA THR A 48 -7.78 -30.84 -4.71
C THR A 48 -8.07 -29.39 -4.23
N MET A 49 -9.10 -29.22 -3.42
CA MET A 49 -9.50 -27.95 -2.82
C MET A 49 -8.42 -27.34 -1.91
N LEU A 50 -7.78 -28.17 -1.08
CA LEU A 50 -6.72 -27.67 -0.19
C LEU A 50 -5.48 -27.22 -0.99
N ALA A 51 -5.13 -27.95 -2.05
CA ALA A 51 -4.04 -27.56 -2.95
C ALA A 51 -4.34 -26.23 -3.66
N LEU A 52 -5.59 -26.01 -4.11
CA LEU A 52 -6.03 -24.74 -4.69
C LEU A 52 -5.95 -23.57 -3.68
N GLN A 53 -6.34 -23.80 -2.41
CA GLN A 53 -6.19 -22.79 -1.35
C GLN A 53 -4.73 -22.40 -1.14
N TYR A 54 -3.82 -23.35 -1.10
CA TYR A 54 -2.39 -23.08 -0.95
C TYR A 54 -1.82 -22.31 -2.14
N CYS A 55 -2.20 -22.68 -3.37
CA CYS A 55 -1.80 -21.93 -4.56
C CYS A 55 -2.29 -20.48 -4.50
N GLN A 56 -3.56 -20.26 -4.20
CA GLN A 56 -4.13 -18.92 -4.12
C GLN A 56 -3.45 -18.09 -3.02
N ARG A 57 -3.25 -18.67 -1.84
CA ARG A 57 -2.58 -17.99 -0.74
C ARG A 57 -1.13 -17.64 -1.07
N ALA A 58 -0.41 -18.52 -1.77
CA ALA A 58 0.93 -18.25 -2.24
C ALA A 58 0.95 -17.08 -3.25
N ILE A 59 0.01 -17.06 -4.20
CA ILE A 59 -0.12 -15.96 -5.18
C ILE A 59 -0.39 -14.62 -4.50
N ASP A 60 -1.25 -14.59 -3.47
CA ASP A 60 -1.63 -13.38 -2.73
C ASP A 60 -0.46 -12.79 -1.92
N LEU A 61 0.48 -13.61 -1.48
CA LEU A 61 1.69 -13.18 -0.79
C LEU A 61 2.77 -12.62 -1.73
N LEU A 62 2.69 -12.95 -3.03
CA LEU A 62 3.71 -12.55 -4.02
C LEU A 62 3.44 -11.13 -4.53
N PRO A 63 4.42 -10.20 -4.47
CA PRO A 63 4.32 -8.88 -5.08
C PRO A 63 4.02 -8.94 -6.58
N ASN A 64 3.44 -7.87 -7.13
CA ASN A 64 3.02 -7.88 -8.52
C ASN A 64 4.13 -7.51 -9.53
N ASN A 65 5.26 -6.95 -9.08
CA ASN A 65 6.16 -6.20 -9.96
C ASN A 65 7.63 -6.67 -9.93
N ASP A 66 7.93 -7.84 -9.36
CA ASP A 66 9.30 -8.36 -9.41
C ASP A 66 9.38 -9.68 -10.18
N THR A 67 10.46 -9.85 -10.89
CA THR A 67 10.76 -11.03 -11.76
C THR A 67 10.66 -12.35 -11.00
N ALA A 68 11.11 -12.38 -9.74
CA ALA A 68 11.09 -13.58 -8.92
C ALA A 68 9.67 -13.99 -8.52
N SER A 69 8.80 -13.02 -8.26
CA SER A 69 7.38 -13.25 -7.96
C SER A 69 6.61 -13.66 -9.21
N LEU A 70 6.86 -13.03 -10.35
CA LEU A 70 6.25 -13.42 -11.62
C LEU A 70 6.60 -14.86 -12.01
N SER A 71 7.87 -15.27 -11.84
CA SER A 71 8.28 -16.65 -12.14
C SER A 71 7.63 -17.69 -11.23
N ARG A 72 7.30 -17.34 -9.98
CA ARG A 72 6.50 -18.19 -9.09
C ARG A 72 5.04 -18.23 -9.50
N LYS A 73 4.47 -17.07 -9.85
CA LYS A 73 3.05 -16.95 -10.27
C LYS A 73 2.77 -17.74 -11.55
N GLU A 74 3.60 -17.66 -12.58
CA GLU A 74 3.41 -18.43 -13.82
C GLU A 74 3.27 -19.92 -13.53
N ARG A 75 4.17 -20.48 -12.69
CA ARG A 75 4.13 -21.90 -12.31
C ARG A 75 2.91 -22.25 -11.45
N LEU A 76 2.56 -21.39 -10.49
CA LEU A 76 1.37 -21.58 -9.65
C LEU A 76 0.09 -21.58 -10.49
N TYR A 77 -0.02 -20.68 -11.47
CA TYR A 77 -1.18 -20.65 -12.37
C TYR A 77 -1.26 -21.92 -13.25
N ILE A 78 -0.13 -22.46 -13.72
CA ILE A 78 -0.11 -23.75 -14.42
C ILE A 78 -0.63 -24.86 -13.50
N GLU A 79 -0.14 -24.97 -12.27
CA GLU A 79 -0.60 -25.99 -11.32
C GLU A 79 -2.07 -25.80 -10.93
N MET A 80 -2.54 -24.56 -10.72
CA MET A 80 -3.96 -24.29 -10.48
C MET A 80 -4.83 -24.72 -11.67
N GLY A 81 -4.40 -24.40 -12.90
CA GLY A 81 -5.13 -24.83 -14.10
C GLY A 81 -5.25 -26.35 -14.18
N LYS A 82 -4.18 -27.10 -13.88
CA LYS A 82 -4.22 -28.58 -13.82
C LYS A 82 -5.16 -29.09 -12.73
N LEU A 83 -5.19 -28.44 -11.56
CA LEU A 83 -6.11 -28.81 -10.47
C LEU A 83 -7.58 -28.56 -10.85
N PHE A 84 -7.89 -27.43 -11.51
CA PHE A 84 -9.23 -27.18 -12.05
C PHE A 84 -9.61 -28.20 -13.12
N ALA A 85 -8.69 -28.50 -14.04
CA ALA A 85 -8.91 -29.53 -15.08
C ALA A 85 -9.22 -30.91 -14.48
N LYS A 86 -8.56 -31.28 -13.37
CA LYS A 86 -8.83 -32.52 -12.62
C LYS A 86 -10.25 -32.55 -12.03
N GLN A 87 -10.81 -31.39 -11.71
CA GLN A 87 -12.21 -31.23 -11.26
C GLN A 87 -13.19 -31.02 -12.42
N LEU A 88 -12.76 -31.23 -13.67
CA LEU A 88 -13.55 -31.02 -14.89
C LEU A 88 -14.02 -29.57 -15.11
N LEU A 89 -13.45 -28.63 -14.38
CA LEU A 89 -13.69 -27.18 -14.49
C LEU A 89 -12.78 -26.60 -15.57
N TYR A 90 -13.10 -26.92 -16.83
CA TYR A 90 -12.21 -26.62 -17.96
C TYR A 90 -12.13 -25.13 -18.27
N ASP A 91 -13.19 -24.37 -18.09
CA ASP A 91 -13.20 -22.91 -18.33
C ASP A 91 -12.31 -22.19 -17.30
N GLU A 92 -12.44 -22.55 -16.03
CA GLU A 92 -11.59 -22.02 -14.95
C GLU A 92 -10.11 -22.42 -15.15
N ALA A 93 -9.87 -23.63 -15.68
CA ALA A 93 -8.52 -24.07 -16.02
C ALA A 93 -7.93 -23.20 -17.13
N ILE A 94 -8.68 -22.92 -18.21
CA ILE A 94 -8.28 -22.05 -19.32
C ILE A 94 -7.90 -20.67 -18.81
N ASP A 95 -8.72 -20.06 -17.93
CA ASP A 95 -8.42 -18.76 -17.33
C ASP A 95 -7.08 -18.74 -16.58
N ARG A 96 -6.78 -19.81 -15.83
CA ARG A 96 -5.50 -19.92 -15.10
C ARG A 96 -4.31 -20.09 -16.06
N PHE A 97 -4.46 -20.88 -17.11
CA PHE A 97 -3.40 -21.02 -18.13
C PHE A 97 -3.15 -19.72 -18.89
N HIS A 98 -4.17 -18.91 -19.15
CA HIS A 98 -3.98 -17.57 -19.71
C HIS A 98 -3.26 -16.62 -18.75
N LEU A 99 -3.52 -16.69 -17.45
CA LEU A 99 -2.78 -15.91 -16.45
C LEU A 99 -1.30 -16.36 -16.40
N ALA A 100 -1.03 -17.67 -16.50
CA ALA A 100 0.34 -18.19 -16.58
C ALA A 100 1.07 -17.67 -17.83
N TYR A 101 0.41 -17.71 -18.99
CA TYR A 101 0.92 -17.16 -20.24
C TYR A 101 1.25 -15.67 -20.11
N GLY A 102 0.40 -14.87 -19.48
CA GLY A 102 0.64 -13.44 -19.24
C GLY A 102 1.92 -13.21 -18.43
N CYS A 103 2.09 -13.92 -17.31
CA CYS A 103 3.32 -13.83 -16.51
C CYS A 103 4.55 -14.27 -17.28
N ALA A 104 4.45 -15.38 -18.03
CA ALA A 104 5.55 -15.91 -18.84
C ALA A 104 5.95 -14.96 -19.99
N THR A 105 5.00 -14.23 -20.55
CA THR A 105 5.25 -13.21 -21.57
C THR A 105 6.10 -12.07 -21.02
N GLU A 106 5.77 -11.57 -19.82
CA GLU A 106 6.53 -10.52 -19.15
C GLU A 106 7.96 -10.97 -18.81
N LEU A 107 8.14 -12.28 -18.52
CA LEU A 107 9.44 -12.88 -18.21
C LEU A 107 10.22 -13.35 -19.45
N HIS A 108 9.60 -13.35 -20.63
CA HIS A 108 10.13 -14.00 -21.83
C HIS A 108 10.42 -15.50 -21.63
N ASP A 109 9.67 -16.19 -20.75
CA ASP A 109 9.77 -17.63 -20.52
C ASP A 109 8.98 -18.40 -21.58
N THR A 110 9.64 -18.65 -22.71
CA THR A 110 9.03 -19.36 -23.87
C THR A 110 8.58 -20.77 -23.51
N ILE A 111 9.22 -21.43 -22.54
CA ILE A 111 8.87 -22.81 -22.15
C ILE A 111 7.49 -22.81 -21.49
N ILE A 112 7.28 -21.91 -20.52
CA ILE A 112 5.97 -21.79 -19.85
C ILE A 112 4.89 -21.26 -20.82
N MET A 113 5.24 -20.36 -21.76
CA MET A 113 4.30 -19.91 -22.80
C MET A 113 3.80 -21.08 -23.64
N ILE A 114 4.70 -21.99 -24.10
CA ILE A 114 4.35 -23.18 -24.83
C ILE A 114 3.49 -24.13 -23.99
N ASP A 115 3.87 -24.35 -22.73
CA ASP A 115 3.10 -25.21 -21.81
C ASP A 115 1.69 -24.66 -21.54
N ALA A 116 1.54 -23.36 -21.39
CA ALA A 116 0.25 -22.73 -21.19
C ALA A 116 -0.67 -22.95 -22.40
N TYR A 117 -0.22 -22.65 -23.62
CA TYR A 117 -1.01 -22.87 -24.82
C TYR A 117 -1.35 -24.36 -25.05
N LYS A 118 -0.38 -25.26 -24.82
CA LYS A 118 -0.62 -26.69 -24.84
C LYS A 118 -1.73 -27.12 -23.90
N CYS A 119 -1.72 -26.61 -22.65
CA CYS A 119 -2.74 -26.90 -21.68
C CYS A 119 -4.12 -26.31 -22.06
N VAL A 120 -4.16 -25.09 -22.62
CA VAL A 120 -5.40 -24.50 -23.14
C VAL A 120 -5.99 -25.37 -24.26
N GLY A 121 -5.16 -25.81 -25.21
CA GLY A 121 -5.56 -26.73 -26.26
C GLY A 121 -6.12 -28.06 -25.73
N ASP A 122 -5.48 -28.62 -24.67
CA ASP A 122 -5.99 -29.83 -24.00
C ASP A 122 -7.39 -29.62 -23.39
N MET A 123 -7.68 -28.45 -22.82
CA MET A 123 -8.99 -28.14 -22.27
C MET A 123 -10.04 -28.04 -23.37
N TYR A 124 -9.74 -27.35 -24.48
CA TYR A 124 -10.66 -27.28 -25.63
C TYR A 124 -10.91 -28.65 -26.24
N ARG A 125 -9.88 -29.51 -26.36
CA ARG A 125 -10.06 -30.88 -26.82
C ARG A 125 -11.00 -31.67 -25.90
N LYS A 126 -10.82 -31.59 -24.58
CA LYS A 126 -11.70 -32.25 -23.59
C LYS A 126 -13.13 -31.71 -23.60
N LYS A 127 -13.33 -30.47 -24.05
CA LYS A 127 -14.65 -29.85 -24.31
C LYS A 127 -15.21 -30.22 -25.68
N HIS A 128 -14.52 -31.06 -26.47
CA HIS A 128 -14.86 -31.39 -27.86
C HIS A 128 -14.91 -30.18 -28.80
N ASN A 129 -14.23 -29.10 -28.46
CA ASN A 129 -14.00 -27.96 -29.35
C ASN A 129 -12.66 -28.14 -30.10
N LEU A 130 -12.67 -29.04 -31.06
CA LEU A 130 -11.44 -29.49 -31.73
C LEU A 130 -10.77 -28.39 -32.56
N GLY A 131 -11.55 -27.45 -33.10
CA GLY A 131 -11.02 -26.29 -33.84
C GLY A 131 -10.14 -25.40 -33.00
N GLU A 132 -10.64 -25.00 -31.83
CA GLU A 132 -9.86 -24.21 -30.86
C GLU A 132 -8.67 -24.99 -30.31
N ALA A 133 -8.82 -26.30 -30.10
CA ALA A 133 -7.70 -27.14 -29.66
C ALA A 133 -6.54 -27.08 -30.63
N VAL A 134 -6.81 -27.30 -31.93
CA VAL A 134 -5.79 -27.20 -33.00
C VAL A 134 -5.18 -25.81 -33.02
N HIS A 135 -5.98 -24.75 -32.96
CA HIS A 135 -5.47 -23.39 -32.99
C HIS A 135 -4.44 -23.15 -31.87
N PHE A 136 -4.73 -23.55 -30.63
CA PHE A 136 -3.80 -23.33 -29.52
C PHE A 136 -2.56 -24.20 -29.60
N TYR A 137 -2.66 -25.44 -30.16
CA TYR A 137 -1.49 -26.28 -30.41
C TYR A 137 -0.59 -25.69 -31.51
N ASP A 138 -1.16 -25.11 -32.56
CA ASP A 138 -0.41 -24.40 -33.62
C ASP A 138 0.33 -23.18 -33.04
N LEU A 139 -0.29 -22.39 -32.15
CA LEU A 139 0.38 -21.29 -31.46
C LEU A 139 1.56 -21.80 -30.61
N ALA A 140 1.38 -22.90 -29.89
CA ALA A 140 2.45 -23.52 -29.12
C ALA A 140 3.58 -24.03 -29.99
N GLU A 141 3.26 -24.61 -31.14
CA GLU A 141 4.26 -25.11 -32.12
C GLU A 141 5.06 -23.96 -32.72
N GLN A 142 4.42 -22.87 -33.11
CA GLN A 142 5.11 -21.68 -33.63
C GLN A 142 6.13 -21.14 -32.61
N LEU A 143 5.77 -21.07 -31.31
CA LEU A 143 6.70 -20.69 -30.25
C LEU A 143 7.84 -21.68 -30.09
N ALA A 144 7.58 -23.01 -30.19
CA ALA A 144 8.58 -24.04 -30.08
C ALA A 144 9.59 -23.98 -31.26
N ILE A 145 9.12 -23.70 -32.47
CA ILE A 145 9.98 -23.52 -33.67
C ILE A 145 10.85 -22.26 -33.49
N GLN A 146 10.27 -21.12 -33.06
CA GLN A 146 11.00 -19.87 -32.85
C GLN A 146 12.09 -19.99 -31.79
N SER A 147 11.83 -20.75 -30.72
CA SER A 147 12.75 -20.97 -29.61
C SER A 147 13.77 -22.10 -29.90
N LYS A 148 13.65 -22.80 -31.00
CA LYS A 148 14.46 -23.98 -31.36
C LYS A 148 14.40 -25.09 -30.30
N THR A 149 13.26 -25.27 -29.64
CA THR A 149 13.06 -26.24 -28.56
C THR A 149 12.41 -27.50 -29.14
N GLU A 150 13.12 -28.62 -29.15
CA GLU A 150 12.62 -29.87 -29.77
C GLU A 150 11.66 -30.68 -28.89
N LYS A 151 11.90 -30.71 -27.56
CA LYS A 151 11.10 -31.52 -26.62
C LYS A 151 9.58 -31.28 -26.69
N PRO A 152 9.06 -30.01 -26.69
CA PRO A 152 7.63 -29.77 -26.80
C PRO A 152 7.02 -30.27 -28.11
N ARG A 153 7.78 -30.39 -29.17
CA ARG A 153 7.28 -30.78 -30.52
C ARG A 153 6.71 -32.18 -30.54
N ILE A 154 7.33 -33.16 -29.87
CA ILE A 154 6.78 -34.54 -29.76
C ILE A 154 5.46 -34.53 -29.01
N SER A 155 5.41 -33.81 -27.89
CA SER A 155 4.23 -33.65 -27.07
C SER A 155 3.06 -32.96 -27.83
N LEU A 156 3.36 -31.94 -28.64
CA LEU A 156 2.38 -31.26 -29.51
C LEU A 156 1.92 -32.13 -30.67
N ALA A 157 2.83 -32.88 -31.31
CA ALA A 157 2.50 -33.83 -32.37
C ALA A 157 1.52 -34.89 -31.89
N LEU A 158 1.71 -35.46 -30.69
CA LEU A 158 0.75 -36.40 -30.09
C LEU A 158 -0.62 -35.77 -29.85
N ARG A 159 -0.67 -34.50 -29.43
CA ARG A 159 -1.92 -33.77 -29.21
C ARG A 159 -2.69 -33.51 -30.49
N LEU A 160 -1.98 -33.07 -31.52
CA LEU A 160 -2.56 -32.89 -32.85
C LEU A 160 -3.08 -34.21 -33.40
N ALA A 161 -2.28 -35.27 -33.32
CA ALA A 161 -2.72 -36.61 -33.72
C ALA A 161 -3.97 -37.05 -32.96
N ALA A 162 -4.00 -36.93 -31.63
CA ALA A 162 -5.18 -37.27 -30.84
C ALA A 162 -6.41 -36.44 -31.24
N THR A 163 -6.26 -35.14 -31.49
CA THR A 163 -7.34 -34.25 -31.91
C THR A 163 -7.91 -34.63 -33.26
N PHE A 164 -7.05 -34.96 -34.24
CA PHE A 164 -7.50 -35.43 -35.56
C PHE A 164 -8.13 -36.82 -35.49
N MET A 165 -7.67 -37.71 -34.59
CA MET A 165 -8.33 -38.98 -34.32
C MET A 165 -9.76 -38.80 -33.77
N GLU A 166 -9.94 -37.87 -32.85
CA GLU A 166 -11.28 -37.52 -32.31
C GLU A 166 -12.20 -36.90 -33.38
N ASP A 167 -11.62 -36.17 -34.35
CA ASP A 167 -12.33 -35.61 -35.50
C ASP A 167 -12.58 -36.64 -36.61
N GLY A 168 -12.17 -37.91 -36.43
CA GLY A 168 -12.32 -38.97 -37.40
C GLY A 168 -11.36 -38.91 -38.62
N LYS A 169 -10.40 -38.01 -38.59
CA LYS A 169 -9.41 -37.78 -39.67
C LYS A 169 -8.13 -38.61 -39.43
N LEU A 170 -8.27 -39.93 -39.48
CA LEU A 170 -7.18 -40.86 -39.13
C LEU A 170 -5.94 -40.73 -40.03
N ASP A 171 -6.14 -40.50 -41.32
CA ASP A 171 -5.00 -40.34 -42.26
C ASP A 171 -4.14 -39.13 -41.90
N LEU A 172 -4.81 -38.00 -41.61
CA LEU A 172 -4.15 -36.79 -41.18
C LEU A 172 -3.49 -36.96 -39.81
N ALA A 173 -4.15 -37.66 -38.88
CA ALA A 173 -3.60 -37.92 -37.55
C ALA A 173 -2.28 -38.71 -37.61
N THR A 174 -2.16 -39.67 -38.55
CA THR A 174 -0.93 -40.47 -38.70
C THR A 174 0.26 -39.65 -39.24
N GLU A 175 0.00 -38.59 -40.00
CA GLU A 175 1.06 -37.69 -40.50
C GLU A 175 1.75 -36.90 -39.38
N PHE A 176 1.02 -36.62 -38.29
CA PHE A 176 1.54 -35.90 -37.11
C PHE A 176 2.34 -36.84 -36.18
N LEU A 177 2.24 -38.15 -36.31
CA LEU A 177 2.95 -39.04 -35.41
C LEU A 177 4.46 -38.92 -35.66
N PRO A 178 5.27 -38.71 -34.63
CA PRO A 178 6.71 -38.69 -34.79
C PRO A 178 7.21 -40.07 -35.16
N PRO A 179 8.35 -40.18 -35.93
CA PRO A 179 8.93 -41.46 -36.27
C PRO A 179 9.37 -42.20 -34.99
N ALA A 180 8.95 -43.48 -34.89
CA ALA A 180 9.32 -44.32 -33.74
C ALA A 180 10.79 -44.83 -33.88
N PRO A 181 11.52 -45.08 -32.77
CA PRO A 181 11.10 -44.93 -31.38
C PRO A 181 11.29 -43.50 -30.87
N TYR A 182 10.33 -43.03 -30.09
CA TYR A 182 10.41 -41.71 -29.43
C TYR A 182 10.11 -41.85 -27.93
N GLU A 183 10.80 -41.03 -27.13
CA GLU A 183 10.56 -40.95 -25.70
C GLU A 183 9.38 -40.02 -25.44
N VAL A 184 8.43 -40.48 -24.65
CA VAL A 184 7.27 -39.71 -24.21
C VAL A 184 7.49 -39.28 -22.76
N GLU A 185 7.24 -38.03 -22.48
CA GLU A 185 7.26 -37.57 -21.10
C GLU A 185 6.18 -38.27 -20.26
N ALA A 186 6.46 -38.55 -19.00
CA ALA A 186 5.53 -39.28 -18.13
C ALA A 186 4.13 -38.59 -18.01
N VAL A 187 4.08 -37.28 -18.18
CA VAL A 187 2.85 -36.49 -18.19
C VAL A 187 1.97 -36.77 -19.41
N ASP A 188 2.55 -37.23 -20.52
CA ASP A 188 1.85 -37.52 -21.76
C ASP A 188 1.54 -39.03 -21.95
N ASN A 189 1.80 -39.86 -20.93
CA ASN A 189 1.61 -41.31 -21.03
C ASN A 189 0.15 -41.70 -21.38
N ASP A 190 -0.82 -41.06 -20.77
CA ASP A 190 -2.25 -41.37 -21.06
C ASP A 190 -2.63 -40.95 -22.49
N LEU A 191 -2.14 -39.77 -22.91
CA LEU A 191 -2.31 -39.31 -24.29
C LEU A 191 -1.62 -40.25 -25.29
N TYR A 192 -0.41 -40.69 -24.98
CA TYR A 192 0.31 -41.67 -25.78
C TYR A 192 -0.45 -43.00 -25.90
N ASN A 193 -0.94 -43.55 -24.77
CA ASN A 193 -1.75 -44.76 -24.75
C ASN A 193 -3.03 -44.59 -25.58
N TYR A 194 -3.67 -43.42 -25.52
CA TYR A 194 -4.83 -43.09 -26.31
C TYR A 194 -4.55 -43.10 -27.82
N VAL A 195 -3.48 -42.41 -28.25
CA VAL A 195 -3.06 -42.36 -29.63
C VAL A 195 -2.68 -43.76 -30.14
N MET A 196 -1.89 -44.51 -29.38
CA MET A 196 -1.47 -45.86 -29.76
C MET A 196 -2.63 -46.84 -29.84
N TRP A 197 -3.62 -46.75 -28.95
CA TRP A 197 -4.84 -47.52 -29.03
C TRP A 197 -5.56 -47.26 -30.37
N HIS A 198 -5.70 -46.00 -30.80
CA HIS A 198 -6.30 -45.66 -32.09
C HIS A 198 -5.50 -46.24 -33.27
N VAL A 199 -4.18 -46.08 -33.25
CA VAL A 199 -3.31 -46.63 -34.31
C VAL A 199 -3.52 -48.12 -34.45
N TYR A 200 -3.46 -48.88 -33.36
CA TYR A 200 -3.62 -50.34 -33.43
C TYR A 200 -5.03 -50.82 -33.70
N SER A 201 -6.05 -50.05 -33.29
CA SER A 201 -7.45 -50.42 -33.52
C SER A 201 -7.93 -50.15 -34.95
N PHE A 202 -7.44 -49.04 -35.57
CA PHE A 202 -7.99 -48.59 -36.85
C PHE A 202 -7.02 -48.79 -38.04
N THR A 203 -5.71 -48.70 -37.82
CA THR A 203 -4.71 -48.79 -38.88
C THR A 203 -4.02 -50.16 -38.97
N ASN A 204 -3.94 -50.91 -37.87
CA ASN A 204 -3.25 -52.20 -37.82
C ASN A 204 -4.11 -53.26 -37.11
N ARG A 205 -5.21 -53.71 -37.77
CA ARG A 205 -6.19 -54.65 -37.22
C ARG A 205 -5.61 -56.05 -36.90
N GLU A 206 -4.44 -56.40 -37.40
CA GLU A 206 -3.80 -57.70 -37.14
C GLU A 206 -3.18 -57.75 -35.72
N ASN A 207 -3.01 -56.63 -35.04
CA ASN A 207 -2.35 -56.54 -33.74
C ASN A 207 -3.36 -56.26 -32.61
N LYS A 208 -4.34 -57.14 -32.46
CA LYS A 208 -5.38 -57.05 -31.45
C LYS A 208 -4.84 -56.98 -30.01
N ASP A 209 -3.78 -57.75 -29.73
CA ASP A 209 -3.16 -57.79 -28.38
C ASP A 209 -2.58 -56.44 -28.00
N SER A 210 -2.02 -55.69 -28.94
CA SER A 210 -1.51 -54.34 -28.70
C SER A 210 -2.62 -53.35 -28.46
N SER A 211 -3.75 -53.43 -29.21
CA SER A 211 -4.91 -52.57 -28.95
C SER A 211 -5.50 -52.80 -27.55
N GLU A 212 -5.68 -54.08 -27.14
CA GLU A 212 -6.19 -54.44 -25.81
C GLU A 212 -5.21 -53.99 -24.70
N TYR A 213 -3.90 -54.07 -24.94
CA TYR A 213 -2.90 -53.57 -24.00
C TYR A 213 -3.07 -52.06 -23.71
N TYR A 214 -3.17 -51.23 -24.74
CA TYR A 214 -3.31 -49.79 -24.56
C TYR A 214 -4.68 -49.41 -23.97
N LEU A 215 -5.75 -50.09 -24.34
CA LEU A 215 -7.08 -49.87 -23.77
C LEU A 215 -7.09 -50.16 -22.25
N ARG A 216 -6.42 -51.24 -21.82
CA ARG A 216 -6.27 -51.54 -20.40
C ARG A 216 -5.49 -50.45 -19.66
N LYS A 217 -4.41 -49.93 -20.27
CA LYS A 217 -3.68 -48.81 -19.69
C LYS A 217 -4.55 -47.57 -19.52
N LEU A 218 -5.41 -47.27 -20.47
CA LEU A 218 -6.38 -46.16 -20.34
C LEU A 218 -7.42 -46.41 -19.24
N SER A 219 -7.87 -47.64 -19.04
CA SER A 219 -8.84 -48.00 -17.99
C SER A 219 -8.23 -47.85 -16.58
N GLU A 220 -6.90 -47.90 -16.44
CA GLU A 220 -6.15 -47.68 -15.21
C GLU A 220 -5.67 -46.24 -15.04
N SER A 221 -5.98 -45.33 -15.96
CA SER A 221 -5.56 -43.93 -15.93
C SER A 221 -6.07 -43.18 -14.67
N PRO A 222 -5.26 -42.30 -14.05
CA PRO A 222 -5.74 -41.40 -13.02
C PRO A 222 -6.73 -40.36 -13.57
N ASP A 223 -6.69 -40.05 -14.89
CA ASP A 223 -7.60 -39.08 -15.50
C ASP A 223 -8.93 -39.77 -15.89
N ILE A 224 -10.03 -39.26 -15.31
CA ILE A 224 -11.38 -39.78 -15.54
C ILE A 224 -11.80 -39.72 -17.02
N TYR A 225 -11.29 -38.76 -17.80
CA TYR A 225 -11.54 -38.64 -19.23
C TYR A 225 -11.10 -39.90 -19.98
N TYR A 226 -9.88 -40.36 -19.74
CA TYR A 226 -9.34 -41.55 -20.39
C TYR A 226 -9.95 -42.86 -19.86
N ARG A 227 -10.26 -42.92 -18.54
CA ARG A 227 -11.00 -44.07 -17.99
C ARG A 227 -12.39 -44.22 -18.62
N LYS A 228 -13.12 -43.09 -18.73
CA LYS A 228 -14.43 -43.12 -19.41
C LYS A 228 -14.33 -43.58 -20.85
N TYR A 229 -13.35 -43.04 -21.56
CA TYR A 229 -13.08 -43.43 -22.93
C TYR A 229 -12.85 -44.96 -23.08
N ALA A 230 -12.00 -45.54 -22.21
CA ALA A 230 -11.73 -46.97 -22.21
C ALA A 230 -13.02 -47.80 -21.94
N VAL A 231 -13.79 -47.42 -20.93
CA VAL A 231 -15.05 -48.12 -20.57
C VAL A 231 -16.10 -48.01 -21.66
N ASP A 232 -16.25 -46.85 -22.33
CA ASP A 232 -17.19 -46.68 -23.44
C ASP A 232 -16.80 -47.63 -24.64
N ASN A 233 -15.52 -47.77 -24.93
CA ASN A 233 -15.05 -48.67 -25.98
C ASN A 233 -15.21 -50.14 -25.59
N GLU A 234 -14.88 -50.52 -24.35
CA GLU A 234 -15.10 -51.87 -23.86
C GLU A 234 -16.59 -52.26 -23.86
N HIS A 235 -17.45 -51.31 -23.48
CA HIS A 235 -18.91 -51.51 -23.51
C HIS A 235 -19.43 -51.74 -24.92
N SER A 236 -19.00 -50.88 -25.87
CA SER A 236 -19.38 -50.99 -27.27
C SER A 236 -18.89 -52.33 -27.89
N ALA A 237 -17.64 -52.75 -27.60
CA ALA A 237 -17.08 -53.99 -28.02
C ALA A 237 -17.84 -55.21 -27.43
N ALA A 238 -18.23 -55.15 -26.15
CA ALA A 238 -18.96 -56.21 -25.50
C ALA A 238 -20.37 -56.37 -26.12
N ILE A 239 -21.07 -55.29 -26.46
CA ILE A 239 -22.36 -55.33 -27.17
C ILE A 239 -22.14 -55.94 -28.57
N ALA A 240 -21.16 -55.44 -29.33
CA ALA A 240 -20.91 -55.94 -30.68
C ALA A 240 -20.51 -57.42 -30.68
N GLY A 241 -19.81 -57.90 -29.67
CA GLY A 241 -19.41 -59.32 -29.50
C GLY A 241 -20.51 -60.22 -28.88
N GLY A 242 -21.65 -59.65 -28.46
CA GLY A 242 -22.72 -60.41 -27.81
C GLY A 242 -22.43 -60.85 -26.38
N ASP A 243 -21.40 -60.30 -25.73
CA ASP A 243 -21.08 -60.58 -24.33
C ASP A 243 -21.91 -59.65 -23.42
N TYR A 244 -23.17 -60.00 -23.21
CA TYR A 244 -24.12 -59.23 -22.43
C TYR A 244 -23.76 -59.17 -20.95
N LYS A 245 -22.99 -60.11 -20.42
CA LYS A 245 -22.53 -60.09 -19.04
C LYS A 245 -21.45 -58.97 -18.87
N LYS A 246 -20.48 -58.93 -19.81
CA LYS A 246 -19.46 -57.86 -19.82
C LYS A 246 -20.14 -56.51 -20.11
N ALA A 247 -21.06 -56.45 -21.07
CA ALA A 247 -21.79 -55.22 -21.37
C ALA A 247 -22.58 -54.66 -20.16
N TYR A 248 -23.18 -55.52 -19.33
CA TYR A 248 -23.84 -55.10 -18.10
C TYR A 248 -22.86 -54.46 -17.11
N TRP A 249 -21.72 -55.06 -16.85
CA TRP A 249 -20.73 -54.55 -15.93
C TRP A 249 -20.07 -53.26 -16.41
N THR A 250 -19.73 -53.19 -17.68
CA THR A 250 -19.15 -51.98 -18.30
C THR A 250 -20.16 -50.83 -18.31
N ASN A 251 -21.46 -51.12 -18.54
CA ASN A 251 -22.50 -50.11 -18.44
C ASN A 251 -22.66 -49.55 -17.00
N HIS A 252 -22.53 -50.42 -16.00
CA HIS A 252 -22.54 -49.98 -14.60
C HIS A 252 -21.34 -49.05 -14.27
N GLN A 253 -20.16 -49.40 -14.77
CA GLN A 253 -18.96 -48.56 -14.63
C GLN A 253 -19.13 -47.23 -15.39
N LYS A 254 -19.68 -47.26 -16.61
CA LYS A 254 -19.99 -46.06 -17.40
C LYS A 254 -20.92 -45.11 -16.65
N THR A 255 -22.03 -45.62 -16.12
CA THR A 255 -22.99 -44.81 -15.34
C THR A 255 -22.34 -44.20 -14.10
N LYS A 256 -21.43 -44.92 -13.43
CA LYS A 256 -20.70 -44.38 -12.31
C LYS A 256 -19.78 -43.23 -12.72
N LEU A 257 -18.99 -43.39 -13.81
CA LEU A 257 -18.11 -42.33 -14.32
C LEU A 257 -18.91 -41.13 -14.83
N GLU A 258 -20.03 -41.36 -15.51
CA GLU A 258 -20.94 -40.30 -15.96
C GLU A 258 -21.49 -39.46 -14.79
N LYS A 259 -21.82 -40.13 -13.67
CA LYS A 259 -22.22 -39.44 -12.44
C LYS A 259 -21.09 -38.61 -11.84
N GLU A 260 -19.87 -39.14 -11.82
CA GLU A 260 -18.67 -38.39 -11.38
C GLU A 260 -18.38 -37.19 -12.29
N MET A 261 -18.76 -37.27 -13.58
CA MET A 261 -18.56 -36.20 -14.57
C MET A 261 -19.79 -35.29 -14.70
N SER A 262 -20.85 -35.48 -13.91
CA SER A 262 -22.13 -34.78 -14.05
C SER A 262 -22.03 -33.29 -13.72
N ASP A 263 -22.89 -32.48 -14.30
CA ASP A 263 -22.93 -31.04 -14.07
C ASP A 263 -23.21 -30.70 -12.61
N SER A 264 -24.02 -31.53 -11.89
CA SER A 264 -24.29 -31.32 -10.47
C SER A 264 -23.03 -31.44 -9.60
N PHE A 265 -22.13 -32.40 -9.95
CA PHE A 265 -20.85 -32.53 -9.25
C PHE A 265 -19.92 -31.34 -9.55
N ARG A 266 -19.94 -30.86 -10.79
CA ARG A 266 -19.19 -29.65 -11.19
C ARG A 266 -19.73 -28.39 -10.53
N GLU A 267 -21.06 -28.24 -10.43
CA GLU A 267 -21.72 -27.13 -9.74
C GLU A 267 -21.35 -27.10 -8.25
N GLU A 268 -21.39 -28.23 -7.56
CA GLU A 268 -20.99 -28.33 -6.15
C GLU A 268 -19.52 -27.98 -5.93
N ALA A 269 -18.63 -28.47 -6.81
CA ALA A 269 -17.22 -28.11 -6.79
C ALA A 269 -17.01 -26.61 -7.04
N LEU A 270 -17.73 -26.03 -7.99
CA LEU A 270 -17.66 -24.61 -8.32
C LEU A 270 -18.19 -23.74 -7.19
N GLU A 271 -19.31 -24.10 -6.56
CA GLU A 271 -19.87 -23.40 -5.40
C GLU A 271 -18.89 -23.40 -4.22
N SER A 272 -18.29 -24.56 -3.95
CA SER A 272 -17.27 -24.71 -2.90
C SER A 272 -16.05 -23.82 -3.18
N LEU A 273 -15.59 -23.76 -4.43
CA LEU A 273 -14.51 -22.90 -4.88
C LEU A 273 -14.86 -21.40 -4.74
N ASN A 274 -16.03 -21.01 -5.19
CA ASN A 274 -16.49 -19.62 -5.10
C ASN A 274 -16.60 -19.17 -3.63
N SER A 275 -17.12 -20.01 -2.75
CA SER A 275 -17.16 -19.76 -1.31
C SER A 275 -15.76 -19.56 -0.73
N MET A 276 -14.81 -20.41 -1.13
CA MET A 276 -13.40 -20.28 -0.73
C MET A 276 -12.78 -18.97 -1.22
N TYR A 277 -12.96 -18.63 -2.50
CA TYR A 277 -12.43 -17.38 -3.05
C TYR A 277 -13.05 -16.14 -2.39
N HIS A 278 -14.36 -16.21 -2.09
CA HIS A 278 -15.00 -15.12 -1.37
C HIS A 278 -14.39 -14.91 0.03
N THR A 279 -14.16 -16.00 0.77
CA THR A 279 -13.54 -15.96 2.09
C THR A 279 -12.13 -15.37 2.02
N LEU A 280 -11.29 -15.86 1.09
CA LEU A 280 -9.93 -15.34 0.88
C LEU A 280 -9.91 -13.87 0.46
N SER A 281 -10.84 -13.45 -0.40
CA SER A 281 -10.96 -12.05 -0.82
C SER A 281 -11.34 -11.13 0.34
N MET A 282 -12.24 -11.57 1.21
CA MET A 282 -12.64 -10.85 2.43
C MET A 282 -11.48 -10.75 3.44
N GLU A 283 -10.72 -11.82 3.63
CA GLU A 283 -9.51 -11.80 4.49
C GLU A 283 -8.49 -10.81 3.97
N ARG A 284 -8.25 -10.78 2.64
CA ARG A 284 -7.34 -9.83 2.00
C ARG A 284 -7.80 -8.38 2.15
N GLN A 285 -9.10 -8.12 1.95
CA GLN A 285 -9.67 -6.79 2.16
C GLN A 285 -9.49 -6.35 3.62
N ASN A 286 -9.77 -7.23 4.57
CA ASN A 286 -9.61 -6.94 6.00
C ASN A 286 -8.13 -6.65 6.35
N ALA A 287 -7.18 -7.43 5.82
CA ALA A 287 -5.76 -7.19 6.02
C ALA A 287 -5.33 -5.82 5.46
N SER A 288 -5.77 -5.47 4.24
CA SER A 288 -5.48 -4.18 3.62
C SER A 288 -6.09 -3.00 4.37
N LEU A 289 -7.31 -3.17 4.91
CA LEU A 289 -7.97 -2.18 5.76
C LEU A 289 -7.24 -1.99 7.09
N GLN A 290 -6.75 -3.07 7.69
CA GLN A 290 -5.94 -2.99 8.91
C GLN A 290 -4.63 -2.22 8.67
N GLU A 291 -3.94 -2.51 7.57
CA GLU A 291 -2.72 -1.78 7.20
C GLU A 291 -3.00 -0.28 6.98
N ARG A 292 -4.04 0.07 6.22
CA ARG A 292 -4.47 1.46 6.05
C ARG A 292 -4.80 2.15 7.38
N ASN A 293 -5.51 1.46 8.26
CA ASN A 293 -5.83 2.00 9.59
C ASN A 293 -4.59 2.25 10.44
N GLN A 294 -3.58 1.38 10.36
CA GLN A 294 -2.29 1.60 11.03
C GLN A 294 -1.56 2.82 10.45
N GLN A 295 -1.53 2.98 9.13
CA GLN A 295 -0.95 4.14 8.47
C GLN A 295 -1.66 5.44 8.89
N ILE A 296 -2.99 5.46 8.90
CA ILE A 296 -3.78 6.62 9.33
C ILE A 296 -3.46 6.99 10.79
N LYS A 297 -3.41 6.00 11.70
CA LYS A 297 -3.04 6.22 13.11
C LYS A 297 -1.62 6.80 13.24
N PHE A 298 -0.67 6.30 12.45
CA PHE A 298 0.70 6.81 12.43
C PHE A 298 0.76 8.27 11.98
N TYR A 299 0.10 8.63 10.87
CA TYR A 299 0.05 10.02 10.40
C TYR A 299 -0.70 10.96 11.35
N ALA A 300 -1.77 10.49 11.98
CA ALA A 300 -2.49 11.26 12.99
C ALA A 300 -1.59 11.56 14.20
N MET A 301 -0.83 10.59 14.68
CA MET A 301 0.12 10.78 15.77
C MET A 301 1.23 11.78 15.38
N LEU A 302 1.75 11.70 14.16
CA LEU A 302 2.75 12.62 13.63
C LEU A 302 2.21 14.06 13.57
N ALA A 303 0.97 14.24 13.11
CA ALA A 303 0.31 15.55 13.05
C ALA A 303 0.13 16.18 14.43
N VAL A 304 -0.28 15.38 15.43
CA VAL A 304 -0.38 15.85 16.82
C VAL A 304 0.99 16.29 17.37
N LEU A 305 2.04 15.53 17.09
CA LEU A 305 3.41 15.85 17.53
C LEU A 305 3.90 17.17 16.91
N LEU A 306 3.63 17.40 15.62
CA LEU A 306 3.95 18.65 14.94
C LEU A 306 3.18 19.84 15.53
N LEU A 307 1.90 19.66 15.86
CA LEU A 307 1.07 20.70 16.48
C LEU A 307 1.64 21.09 17.86
N VAL A 308 2.02 20.12 18.68
CA VAL A 308 2.65 20.37 19.99
C VAL A 308 3.97 21.15 19.81
N LEU A 309 4.76 20.82 18.82
CA LEU A 309 6.03 21.50 18.54
C LEU A 309 5.79 22.97 18.12
N VAL A 310 4.79 23.23 17.28
CA VAL A 310 4.42 24.59 16.86
C VAL A 310 3.97 25.42 18.08
N VAL A 311 3.15 24.84 18.96
CA VAL A 311 2.72 25.52 20.19
C VAL A 311 3.89 25.83 21.12
N ALA A 312 4.80 24.89 21.29
CA ALA A 312 6.00 25.09 22.12
C ALA A 312 6.91 26.21 21.56
N VAL A 313 7.14 26.21 20.24
CA VAL A 313 7.94 27.26 19.58
C VAL A 313 7.26 28.62 19.72
N SER A 314 5.93 28.70 19.53
CA SER A 314 5.15 29.92 19.70
C SER A 314 5.25 30.47 21.12
N ALA A 315 5.13 29.60 22.12
CA ALA A 315 5.28 29.98 23.54
C ALA A 315 6.69 30.55 23.84
N ILE A 316 7.74 29.93 23.29
CA ILE A 316 9.11 30.43 23.45
C ILE A 316 9.30 31.81 22.80
N ILE A 317 8.73 32.03 21.62
CA ILE A 317 8.79 33.33 20.93
C ILE A 317 8.07 34.41 21.76
N ILE A 318 6.86 34.11 22.23
CA ILE A 318 6.10 35.03 23.06
C ILE A 318 6.86 35.36 24.35
N TYR A 319 7.41 34.33 25.02
CA TYR A 319 8.23 34.53 26.22
C TYR A 319 9.43 35.45 25.95
N ARG A 320 10.14 35.26 24.86
CA ARG A 320 11.29 36.11 24.45
C ARG A 320 10.85 37.56 24.19
N ILE A 321 9.71 37.78 23.52
CA ILE A 321 9.20 39.14 23.24
C ILE A 321 8.87 39.84 24.52
N ILE A 322 8.17 39.17 25.45
CA ILE A 322 7.79 39.76 26.77
C ILE A 322 9.07 40.09 27.56
N ASN A 323 10.02 39.17 27.67
CA ASN A 323 11.24 39.36 28.38
C ASN A 323 12.09 40.53 27.81
N ASN A 324 12.17 40.62 26.50
CA ASN A 324 12.90 41.73 25.83
C ASN A 324 12.23 43.10 26.12
N ARG A 325 10.88 43.15 26.16
CA ARG A 325 10.14 44.38 26.54
C ARG A 325 10.45 44.78 27.97
N ILE A 326 10.41 43.83 28.90
CA ILE A 326 10.72 44.10 30.33
C ILE A 326 12.16 44.61 30.47
N GLN A 327 13.14 44.00 29.80
CA GLN A 327 14.51 44.46 29.85
C GLN A 327 14.70 45.83 29.25
N LEU A 328 14.01 46.18 28.17
CA LEU A 328 14.07 47.49 27.54
C LEU A 328 13.54 48.58 28.50
N GLU A 329 12.36 48.36 29.14
CA GLU A 329 11.78 49.30 30.10
C GLU A 329 12.68 49.46 31.35
N HIS A 330 13.26 48.36 31.83
CA HIS A 330 14.24 48.43 32.93
C HIS A 330 15.45 49.29 32.56
N THR A 331 16.00 49.11 31.37
CA THR A 331 17.15 49.89 30.88
C THR A 331 16.80 51.36 30.75
N LYS A 332 15.61 51.73 30.24
CA LYS A 332 15.15 53.12 30.16
C LYS A 332 15.04 53.74 31.52
N THR A 333 14.49 53.04 32.49
CA THR A 333 14.35 53.53 33.86
C THR A 333 15.72 53.77 34.54
N MET A 334 16.64 52.87 34.35
CA MET A 334 18.00 53.01 34.87
C MET A 334 18.74 54.21 34.23
N THR A 335 18.59 54.36 32.88
CA THR A 335 19.17 55.52 32.18
C THR A 335 18.70 56.86 32.73
N ILE A 336 17.42 56.98 33.10
CA ILE A 336 16.88 58.21 33.71
C ILE A 336 17.43 58.38 35.11
N ARG A 337 17.50 57.34 35.94
CA ARG A 337 17.96 57.44 37.36
C ARG A 337 19.46 57.73 37.46
N ASP A 338 20.24 57.24 36.54
CA ASP A 338 21.68 57.44 36.55
C ASP A 338 22.10 58.80 35.96
N ALA A 339 21.17 59.55 35.36
CA ALA A 339 21.46 60.86 34.80
C ALA A 339 21.71 61.91 35.88
N ASP A 340 22.73 62.77 35.69
CA ASP A 340 23.12 63.78 36.63
C ASP A 340 21.97 64.73 37.00
N ILE A 341 21.17 65.13 36.04
CA ILE A 341 20.02 65.98 36.26
C ILE A 341 18.97 65.31 37.18
N TYR A 342 18.76 63.97 37.05
CA TYR A 342 17.82 63.25 37.95
C TYR A 342 18.38 63.24 39.39
N GLN A 343 19.66 62.91 39.57
CA GLN A 343 20.30 62.89 40.87
C GLN A 343 20.32 64.27 41.52
N TYR A 344 20.55 65.31 40.75
CA TYR A 344 20.52 66.70 41.20
C TYR A 344 19.06 67.06 41.65
N LEU A 345 18.07 66.83 40.81
CA LEU A 345 16.68 67.09 41.15
C LEU A 345 16.15 66.24 42.32
N LEU A 346 16.77 65.10 42.60
CA LEU A 346 16.45 64.27 43.76
C LEU A 346 16.96 64.85 45.06
N SER A 347 18.14 65.52 45.05
CA SER A 347 18.81 66.02 46.25
C SER A 347 18.59 67.51 46.53
N THR A 348 18.31 68.33 45.52
CA THR A 348 18.17 69.77 45.67
C THR A 348 16.97 70.17 46.51
N THR A 349 17.13 71.23 47.32
CA THR A 349 16.01 71.86 48.08
C THR A 349 15.39 73.10 47.39
N LYS A 350 15.95 73.46 46.24
CA LYS A 350 15.53 74.59 45.42
C LYS A 350 14.40 74.20 44.43
N VAL A 351 13.65 75.23 44.05
CA VAL A 351 12.68 75.09 42.93
C VAL A 351 13.44 74.87 41.61
N MET A 352 12.92 74.06 40.77
CA MET A 352 13.54 73.73 39.47
C MET A 352 13.58 74.97 38.57
N SER A 353 14.79 75.35 38.12
CA SER A 353 15.01 76.44 37.19
C SER A 353 14.64 76.06 35.74
N GLU A 354 14.57 77.06 34.84
CA GLU A 354 14.31 76.83 33.42
C GLU A 354 15.38 75.99 32.73
N THR A 355 16.65 76.19 33.13
CA THR A 355 17.76 75.40 32.61
C THR A 355 17.66 73.91 33.00
N GLU A 356 17.40 73.64 34.27
CA GLU A 356 17.17 72.29 34.81
C GLU A 356 15.96 71.61 34.16
N GLN A 357 14.89 72.39 33.92
CA GLN A 357 13.72 71.91 33.19
C GLN A 357 14.06 71.51 31.76
N HIS A 358 14.87 72.29 31.06
CA HIS A 358 15.29 72.01 29.71
C HIS A 358 16.13 70.74 29.64
N GLU A 359 17.11 70.59 30.52
CA GLU A 359 17.91 69.36 30.64
C GLU A 359 17.09 68.12 30.96
N ALA A 360 16.08 68.25 31.84
CA ALA A 360 15.17 67.14 32.13
C ALA A 360 14.29 66.74 30.93
N TRP A 361 13.87 67.71 30.10
CA TRP A 361 13.16 67.45 28.84
C TRP A 361 14.06 66.80 27.80
N GLU A 362 15.29 67.20 27.66
CA GLU A 362 16.24 66.56 26.76
C GLU A 362 16.46 65.10 27.13
N LEU A 363 16.64 64.81 28.43
CA LEU A 363 16.79 63.44 28.91
C LEU A 363 15.56 62.61 28.60
N ILE A 364 14.36 63.10 28.90
CA ILE A 364 13.12 62.35 28.62
C ILE A 364 12.86 62.18 27.15
N ASN A 365 13.11 63.19 26.32
CA ASN A 365 12.97 63.06 24.87
C ASN A 365 13.99 62.06 24.26
N LYS A 366 15.18 61.93 24.82
CA LYS A 366 16.14 60.93 24.43
C LYS A 366 15.68 59.51 24.75
N VAL A 367 15.05 59.28 25.90
CA VAL A 367 14.61 57.97 26.37
C VAL A 367 13.21 57.59 25.86
N TYR A 368 12.33 58.59 25.78
CA TYR A 368 10.94 58.48 25.32
C TYR A 368 10.60 59.55 24.27
N PRO A 369 11.05 59.36 22.99
CA PRO A 369 10.93 60.42 21.94
C PRO A 369 9.47 60.89 21.70
N ASP A 370 8.51 59.95 21.86
CA ASP A 370 7.10 60.22 21.60
C ASP A 370 6.34 60.87 22.79
N PHE A 371 7.01 61.03 23.93
CA PHE A 371 6.32 61.49 25.15
C PHE A 371 5.80 62.93 25.04
N LEU A 372 6.66 63.83 24.63
CA LEU A 372 6.29 65.26 24.47
C LEU A 372 5.23 65.46 23.34
N PRO A 373 5.41 64.85 22.15
CA PRO A 373 4.36 64.95 21.12
C PRO A 373 3.02 64.37 21.55
N THR A 374 3.03 63.32 22.37
CA THR A 374 1.80 62.70 22.88
C THR A 374 1.09 63.61 23.89
N LEU A 375 1.83 64.23 24.80
CA LEU A 375 1.27 65.20 25.76
C LEU A 375 0.60 66.39 25.05
N GLN A 376 1.24 66.88 23.97
CA GLN A 376 0.68 67.96 23.15
C GLN A 376 -0.61 67.55 22.45
N LYS A 377 -0.66 66.38 21.87
CA LYS A 377 -1.86 65.81 21.25
C LYS A 377 -3.01 65.62 22.27
N LEU A 378 -2.72 65.34 23.54
CA LEU A 378 -3.67 65.22 24.62
C LEU A 378 -4.11 66.60 25.16
N GLY A 379 -3.64 67.70 24.57
CA GLY A 379 -4.00 69.07 24.97
C GLY A 379 -3.34 69.52 26.27
N VAL A 380 -2.25 68.92 26.73
CA VAL A 380 -1.49 69.33 27.90
C VAL A 380 -0.52 70.42 27.43
N GLU A 381 -0.96 71.70 27.47
CA GLU A 381 -0.19 72.84 26.91
C GLU A 381 0.35 73.78 27.98
N LYS A 382 -0.27 73.82 29.17
CA LYS A 382 0.15 74.71 30.26
C LYS A 382 1.53 74.26 30.78
N GLU A 383 2.45 75.22 30.86
CA GLU A 383 3.83 74.97 31.28
C GLU A 383 3.90 74.20 32.59
N GLN A 384 3.11 74.63 33.59
CA GLN A 384 3.05 73.97 34.89
C GLN A 384 2.54 72.50 34.81
N ASP A 385 1.56 72.27 33.98
CA ASP A 385 1.00 70.91 33.75
C ASP A 385 2.05 70.01 33.07
N MET A 386 2.80 70.56 32.11
CA MET A 386 3.90 69.92 31.45
C MET A 386 5.05 69.56 32.40
N LYS A 387 5.43 70.48 33.32
CA LYS A 387 6.42 70.22 34.38
C LYS A 387 6.00 69.07 35.29
N VAL A 388 4.75 69.02 35.69
CA VAL A 388 4.24 67.90 36.50
C VAL A 388 4.30 66.58 35.75
N CYS A 389 3.90 66.54 34.47
CA CYS A 389 3.96 65.35 33.64
C CYS A 389 5.41 64.88 33.39
N LEU A 390 6.35 65.78 33.14
CA LEU A 390 7.79 65.54 33.01
C LEU A 390 8.34 64.83 34.25
N LEU A 391 8.14 65.41 35.41
CA LEU A 391 8.65 64.88 36.68
C LEU A 391 7.98 63.55 37.06
N LEU A 392 6.71 63.35 36.72
CA LEU A 392 6.02 62.04 36.86
C LEU A 392 6.66 61.00 35.97
N LYS A 393 6.96 61.31 34.69
CA LYS A 393 7.60 60.39 33.74
C LYS A 393 9.02 60.03 34.16
N MET A 394 9.73 61.00 34.82
CA MET A 394 11.01 60.71 35.45
C MET A 394 10.91 59.80 36.68
N GLY A 395 9.72 59.57 37.22
CA GLY A 395 9.48 58.69 38.36
C GLY A 395 9.59 59.38 39.72
N PHE A 396 9.51 60.73 39.80
CA PHE A 396 9.46 61.45 41.06
C PHE A 396 8.12 61.23 41.78
N LYS A 397 8.20 61.14 43.11
CA LYS A 397 7.01 61.08 43.96
C LYS A 397 6.25 62.42 43.97
N PRO A 398 4.90 62.45 44.12
CA PRO A 398 4.09 63.67 44.12
C PRO A 398 4.56 64.76 45.14
N SER A 399 5.00 64.37 46.32
CA SER A 399 5.53 65.33 47.32
C SER A 399 6.86 65.95 46.83
N ARG A 400 7.67 65.18 46.09
CA ARG A 400 8.91 65.73 45.51
C ARG A 400 8.60 66.68 44.35
N ILE A 401 7.62 66.33 43.53
CA ILE A 401 7.17 67.20 42.44
C ILE A 401 6.65 68.53 43.02
N ALA A 402 5.84 68.47 44.08
CA ALA A 402 5.31 69.68 44.78
C ALA A 402 6.44 70.64 45.20
N ALA A 403 7.51 70.10 45.80
CA ALA A 403 8.71 70.86 46.16
C ALA A 403 9.41 71.47 44.96
N LEU A 404 9.63 70.73 43.88
CA LEU A 404 10.37 71.16 42.68
C LEU A 404 9.59 72.23 41.86
N VAL A 405 8.24 72.28 41.95
CA VAL A 405 7.41 73.24 41.21
C VAL A 405 6.81 74.34 42.14
N SER A 406 7.26 74.41 43.39
CA SER A 406 6.81 75.37 44.36
C SER A 406 5.31 75.40 44.59
N ARG A 407 4.69 74.19 44.76
CA ARG A 407 3.24 74.03 45.00
C ARG A 407 3.00 73.13 46.22
N SER A 408 1.82 73.17 46.75
CA SER A 408 1.40 72.23 47.79
C SER A 408 1.06 70.87 47.22
N ASP A 409 1.16 69.82 48.06
CA ASP A 409 0.80 68.42 47.63
C ASP A 409 -0.65 68.36 47.16
N SER A 410 -1.57 69.07 47.79
CA SER A 410 -2.98 69.18 47.39
C SER A 410 -3.16 69.83 46.02
N ALA A 411 -2.35 70.91 45.71
CA ALA A 411 -2.37 71.53 44.38
C ALA A 411 -1.89 70.60 43.28
N ILE A 412 -0.84 69.79 43.53
CA ILE A 412 -0.37 68.78 42.61
C ILE A 412 -1.40 67.65 42.42
N ALA A 413 -2.04 67.20 43.51
CA ALA A 413 -3.10 66.19 43.39
C ALA A 413 -4.31 66.69 42.55
N ASN A 414 -4.74 67.93 42.78
CA ASN A 414 -5.81 68.57 42.00
C ASN A 414 -5.41 68.76 40.51
N THR A 415 -4.14 69.13 40.23
CA THR A 415 -3.66 69.25 38.88
C THR A 415 -3.70 67.89 38.12
N ARG A 416 -3.26 66.81 38.72
CA ARG A 416 -3.31 65.45 38.18
C ARG A 416 -4.71 64.92 37.93
N ALA A 417 -5.61 65.08 38.91
CA ALA A 417 -7.02 64.73 38.78
C ALA A 417 -7.72 65.55 37.67
N ARG A 418 -7.42 66.85 37.57
CA ARG A 418 -7.94 67.74 36.51
C ARG A 418 -7.44 67.31 35.13
N LEU A 419 -6.15 66.96 34.98
CA LEU A 419 -5.57 66.46 33.73
C LEU A 419 -6.20 65.14 33.33
N TYR A 420 -6.41 64.24 34.27
CA TYR A 420 -7.11 62.98 34.00
C TYR A 420 -8.53 63.25 33.49
N LYS A 421 -9.32 64.08 34.17
CA LYS A 421 -10.67 64.46 33.75
C LYS A 421 -10.68 65.13 32.38
N LYS A 422 -9.70 66.01 32.09
CA LYS A 422 -9.57 66.70 30.80
C LYS A 422 -9.32 65.73 29.63
N VAL A 423 -8.49 64.72 29.84
CA VAL A 423 -8.06 63.80 28.79
C VAL A 423 -9.06 62.67 28.57
N PHE A 424 -9.66 62.14 29.63
CA PHE A 424 -10.54 60.96 29.56
C PHE A 424 -12.03 61.31 29.70
N ASP A 425 -12.37 62.56 29.92
CA ASP A 425 -13.77 63.03 30.17
C ASP A 425 -14.47 62.21 31.28
N LYS A 426 -13.72 61.81 32.30
CA LYS A 426 -14.18 61.02 33.47
C LYS A 426 -13.53 61.49 34.72
N ASP A 427 -14.34 61.49 35.83
CA ASP A 427 -13.73 61.72 37.12
C ASP A 427 -12.82 60.57 37.52
N GLY A 428 -11.61 60.89 37.94
CA GLY A 428 -10.58 59.93 38.34
C GLY A 428 -9.72 60.48 39.47
N LYS A 429 -8.96 59.58 40.11
CA LYS A 429 -8.02 59.96 41.18
C LYS A 429 -6.70 60.42 40.55
N ALA A 430 -5.93 61.18 41.30
CA ALA A 430 -4.59 61.65 40.88
C ALA A 430 -3.69 60.50 40.51
N GLU A 431 -3.79 59.33 41.19
CA GLU A 431 -3.03 58.12 40.91
C GLU A 431 -3.32 57.49 39.53
N ASP A 432 -4.52 57.72 39.00
CA ASP A 432 -4.89 57.21 37.67
C ASP A 432 -4.13 57.97 36.56
N TRP A 433 -3.92 59.28 36.77
CA TRP A 433 -3.08 60.10 35.90
C TRP A 433 -1.61 59.66 35.98
N ASP A 434 -1.10 59.37 37.18
CA ASP A 434 0.27 58.91 37.35
C ASP A 434 0.52 57.59 36.58
N LYS A 435 -0.38 56.61 36.73
CA LYS A 435 -0.30 55.35 35.98
C LYS A 435 -0.29 55.58 34.48
N PHE A 436 -1.15 56.48 34.01
CA PHE A 436 -1.24 56.81 32.60
C PHE A 436 0.07 57.45 32.09
N ILE A 437 0.58 58.49 32.76
CA ILE A 437 1.85 59.14 32.37
C ILE A 437 3.03 58.20 32.40
N ILE A 438 3.09 57.31 33.38
CA ILE A 438 4.20 56.30 33.43
C ILE A 438 4.08 55.34 32.26
N SER A 439 2.88 54.98 31.82
CA SER A 439 2.64 54.04 30.73
C SER A 439 2.85 54.66 29.32
N LEU A 440 2.80 55.99 29.18
CA LEU A 440 3.12 56.70 27.96
C LEU A 440 4.63 56.56 27.62
#